data_b2b9a41a0d4fb33cc22007e5c94d15cd
#
_entry.id   b2b9a41a0d4fb33cc22007e5c94d15cd
#
_cell.length_a   1.000
_cell.length_b   1.000
_cell.length_c   1.000
_cell.angle_alpha   90.00
_cell.angle_beta   90.00
_cell.angle_gamma   90.00
#
_symmetry.space_group_name_H-M   'P 1'
#
loop_
_entity.id
_entity.type
_entity.pdbx_description
1 polymer ?
#
loop_
_entity_poly.entity_id
_entity_poly.type
_entity_poly.pdbx_seq_one_letter_code
_entity_poly.pdbx_strand_id
1 'polypeptide(L)'
;MSDPPLPPAGDDLDFSHESPVPAPPPPPEQVARAREEAKAGVPQLQQAGFLVSIARRSPVRIPPRNGEKYAILVVEDDPDLAQLVIDIFMTAGFEMHWASNRAEINVQMKRQPAVDLVLLDIVLPDANGLQVLRRIRGHPKLAKLPVIMMTAKSSAEDVAAGLAAGADGYVSKPFQISGLVKAVKLVLGDA
;
A
#
# COMPACT_ATOMS: atom_id res chain seq x y z
N MET A 1 18.11 30.70 28.88
CA MET A 1 17.83 29.26 28.79
C MET A 1 17.57 28.99 27.30
N SER A 2 18.60 28.44 26.64
CA SER A 2 18.49 28.12 25.21
C SER A 2 17.90 26.71 25.09
N ASP A 3 16.82 26.57 24.30
CA ASP A 3 16.26 25.26 23.98
C ASP A 3 17.36 24.39 23.34
N PRO A 4 17.38 23.08 23.67
CA PRO A 4 18.29 22.16 22.99
C PRO A 4 17.93 22.09 21.52
N PRO A 5 18.89 21.97 20.60
CA PRO A 5 18.63 21.83 19.18
C PRO A 5 17.84 20.56 18.95
N LEU A 6 16.77 20.67 18.15
CA LEU A 6 16.02 19.52 17.65
C LEU A 6 17.00 18.55 16.97
N PRO A 7 16.89 17.24 17.25
CA PRO A 7 17.71 16.25 16.56
C PRO A 7 17.51 16.39 15.05
N PRO A 8 18.54 16.19 14.24
CA PRO A 8 18.40 16.23 12.79
C PRO A 8 17.33 15.21 12.39
N ALA A 9 16.44 15.63 11.51
CA ALA A 9 15.47 14.73 10.89
C ALA A 9 16.28 13.64 10.16
N GLY A 10 16.57 12.57 10.87
CA GLY A 10 17.22 11.40 10.32
C GLY A 10 16.37 10.86 9.17
N ASP A 11 17.02 10.40 8.14
CA ASP A 11 16.42 9.69 7.00
C ASP A 11 15.97 8.28 7.49
N ASP A 12 15.11 8.25 8.52
CA ASP A 12 14.67 7.05 9.24
C ASP A 12 13.59 6.27 8.43
N LEU A 13 13.94 5.92 7.19
CA LEU A 13 13.32 4.83 6.44
C LEU A 13 13.80 3.49 7.01
N ASP A 14 13.72 3.31 8.32
CA ASP A 14 14.07 2.05 8.96
C ASP A 14 12.81 1.33 9.41
N PHE A 15 12.41 0.32 8.64
CA PHE A 15 11.34 -0.59 8.98
C PHE A 15 11.82 -1.75 9.88
N SER A 16 13.11 -1.81 10.26
CA SER A 16 13.74 -2.90 11.01
C SER A 16 13.29 -2.97 12.46
N HIS A 17 12.85 -1.86 13.03
CA HIS A 17 12.43 -1.79 14.43
C HIS A 17 10.91 -1.61 14.56
N GLU A 18 10.29 -2.32 15.48
CA GLU A 18 8.95 -1.95 15.95
C GLU A 18 9.02 -0.54 16.51
N SER A 19 8.17 0.35 16.03
CA SER A 19 8.10 1.70 16.61
C SER A 19 7.64 1.56 18.05
N PRO A 20 8.37 2.08 19.03
CA PRO A 20 7.98 2.02 20.43
C PRO A 20 6.72 2.84 20.73
N VAL A 21 6.30 3.69 19.81
CA VAL A 21 5.08 4.47 19.93
C VAL A 21 4.10 4.00 18.87
N PRO A 22 2.95 3.41 19.24
CA PRO A 22 1.89 3.14 18.28
C PRO A 22 1.47 4.47 17.67
N ALA A 23 1.41 4.51 16.33
CA ALA A 23 0.86 5.67 15.65
C ALA A 23 -0.52 5.99 16.24
N PRO A 24 -0.86 7.27 16.47
CA PRO A 24 -2.16 7.62 17.03
C PRO A 24 -3.27 7.01 16.16
N PRO A 25 -4.37 6.58 16.78
CA PRO A 25 -5.50 6.05 16.01
C PRO A 25 -5.97 7.11 15.01
N PRO A 26 -6.41 6.69 13.81
CA PRO A 26 -6.89 7.61 12.82
C PRO A 26 -8.09 8.42 13.37
N PRO A 27 -8.26 9.68 12.95
CA PRO A 27 -9.37 10.51 13.39
C PRO A 27 -10.73 9.83 13.16
N PRO A 28 -11.71 10.00 14.05
CA PRO A 28 -13.04 9.37 13.91
C PRO A 28 -13.72 9.63 12.57
N GLU A 29 -13.55 10.82 12.00
CA GLU A 29 -14.07 11.19 10.68
C GLU A 29 -13.43 10.33 9.55
N GLN A 30 -12.15 10.07 9.65
CA GLN A 30 -11.45 9.23 8.69
C GLN A 30 -11.92 7.77 8.79
N VAL A 31 -12.16 7.27 10.01
CA VAL A 31 -12.74 5.94 10.24
C VAL A 31 -14.16 5.85 9.70
N ALA A 32 -14.99 6.89 9.94
CA ALA A 32 -16.36 6.94 9.45
C ALA A 32 -16.38 6.93 7.91
N ARG A 33 -15.58 7.77 7.28
CA ARG A 33 -15.44 7.82 5.82
C ARG A 33 -14.95 6.47 5.25
N ALA A 34 -13.94 5.87 5.86
CA ALA A 34 -13.44 4.56 5.44
C ALA A 34 -14.50 3.46 5.56
N ARG A 35 -15.38 3.51 6.59
CA ARG A 35 -16.51 2.59 6.73
C ARG A 35 -17.55 2.78 5.63
N GLU A 36 -17.88 4.00 5.27
CA GLU A 36 -18.79 4.28 4.17
C GLU A 36 -18.20 3.84 2.83
N GLU A 37 -16.93 4.11 2.58
CA GLU A 37 -16.22 3.66 1.39
C GLU A 37 -16.13 2.12 1.31
N ALA A 38 -15.88 1.45 2.45
CA ALA A 38 -15.91 -0.01 2.53
C ALA A 38 -17.29 -0.60 2.25
N LYS A 39 -18.37 0.06 2.71
CA LYS A 39 -19.76 -0.35 2.42
C LYS A 39 -20.17 -0.05 0.97
N ALA A 40 -19.69 1.06 0.42
CA ALA A 40 -19.99 1.49 -0.94
C ALA A 40 -19.24 0.69 -2.00
N GLY A 41 -18.32 -0.21 -1.60
CA GLY A 41 -17.40 -1.00 -2.45
C GLY A 41 -17.84 -1.13 -3.89
N VAL A 42 -16.95 -1.08 -4.85
CA VAL A 42 -17.33 -0.96 -6.28
C VAL A 42 -18.28 -2.11 -6.67
N PRO A 43 -19.58 -1.86 -6.89
CA PRO A 43 -20.59 -2.92 -7.07
C PRO A 43 -20.26 -3.91 -8.20
N GLN A 44 -19.53 -3.45 -9.21
CA GLN A 44 -19.14 -4.25 -10.37
C GLN A 44 -18.01 -5.27 -10.08
N LEU A 45 -17.22 -5.06 -9.03
CA LEU A 45 -16.15 -5.98 -8.62
C LEU A 45 -16.64 -6.94 -7.52
N GLN A 46 -17.69 -6.59 -6.80
CA GLN A 46 -18.33 -7.46 -5.80
C GLN A 46 -19.11 -8.63 -6.44
N GLN A 47 -19.59 -8.49 -7.66
CA GLN A 47 -20.34 -9.55 -8.36
C GLN A 47 -19.53 -10.82 -8.64
N ALA A 48 -18.20 -10.75 -8.55
CA ALA A 48 -17.30 -11.89 -8.76
C ALA A 48 -16.84 -12.56 -7.45
N GLY A 49 -17.40 -12.18 -6.28
CA GLY A 49 -17.03 -12.74 -4.98
C GLY A 49 -15.71 -12.21 -4.41
N PHE A 50 -15.13 -11.19 -5.02
CA PHE A 50 -13.87 -10.59 -4.57
C PHE A 50 -14.10 -9.16 -4.08
N LEU A 51 -13.60 -8.86 -2.88
CA LEU A 51 -13.70 -7.52 -2.33
C LEU A 51 -12.55 -6.65 -2.87
N VAL A 52 -12.90 -5.61 -3.63
CA VAL A 52 -11.98 -4.54 -4.02
C VAL A 52 -12.61 -3.21 -3.60
N SER A 53 -11.94 -2.49 -2.73
CA SER A 53 -12.33 -1.15 -2.31
C SER A 53 -11.23 -0.15 -2.68
N ILE A 54 -11.57 0.90 -3.42
CA ILE A 54 -10.65 1.94 -3.84
C ILE A 54 -11.06 3.24 -3.16
N ALA A 55 -10.29 3.67 -2.16
CA ALA A 55 -10.50 4.93 -1.45
C ALA A 55 -10.00 6.13 -2.24
N ARG A 56 -8.90 5.95 -2.98
CA ARG A 56 -8.33 7.00 -3.82
C ARG A 56 -8.49 6.64 -5.29
N ARG A 57 -9.34 7.38 -5.97
CA ARG A 57 -9.34 7.42 -7.43
C ARG A 57 -8.63 8.68 -7.84
N SER A 58 -7.47 8.56 -8.49
CA SER A 58 -6.82 9.76 -9.01
C SER A 58 -7.57 10.22 -10.26
N PRO A 59 -8.15 11.44 -10.27
CA PRO A 59 -8.76 12.01 -11.47
C PRO A 59 -7.69 12.47 -12.48
N VAL A 60 -6.44 12.52 -12.05
CA VAL A 60 -5.30 12.94 -12.86
C VAL A 60 -4.24 11.85 -12.78
N ARG A 61 -3.72 11.46 -13.93
CA ARG A 61 -2.63 10.49 -14.03
C ARG A 61 -1.45 10.94 -13.17
N ILE A 62 -0.98 10.06 -12.29
CA ILE A 62 0.26 10.24 -11.56
C ILE A 62 1.38 9.84 -12.54
N PRO A 63 2.28 10.73 -12.95
CA PRO A 63 3.35 10.33 -13.87
C PRO A 63 4.31 9.36 -13.17
N PRO A 64 4.85 8.35 -13.90
CA PRO A 64 5.86 7.48 -13.34
C PRO A 64 7.12 8.29 -12.99
N ARG A 65 7.71 7.99 -11.83
CA ARG A 65 8.88 8.73 -11.31
C ARG A 65 10.12 8.56 -12.17
N ASN A 66 10.19 7.45 -12.91
CA ASN A 66 11.33 7.08 -13.76
C ASN A 66 11.13 7.35 -15.26
N GLY A 67 10.05 8.00 -15.64
CA GLY A 67 9.82 8.50 -16.98
C GLY A 67 9.02 7.63 -17.92
N GLU A 68 9.17 6.30 -17.95
CA GLU A 68 8.50 5.45 -18.95
C GLU A 68 7.52 4.44 -18.36
N LYS A 69 7.90 3.73 -17.29
CA LYS A 69 7.08 2.68 -16.67
C LYS A 69 6.86 2.96 -15.19
N TYR A 70 5.69 2.59 -14.69
CA TYR A 70 5.46 2.60 -13.26
C TYR A 70 6.22 1.46 -12.60
N ALA A 71 6.97 1.78 -11.55
CA ALA A 71 7.65 0.82 -10.69
C ALA A 71 6.76 0.46 -9.50
N ILE A 72 6.39 -0.82 -9.39
CA ILE A 72 5.52 -1.34 -8.33
C ILE A 72 6.32 -2.25 -7.41
N LEU A 73 6.22 -2.04 -6.11
CA LEU A 73 6.73 -2.93 -5.09
C LEU A 73 5.63 -3.87 -4.60
N VAL A 74 5.81 -5.17 -4.76
CA VAL A 74 5.00 -6.21 -4.13
C VAL A 74 5.64 -6.59 -2.81
N VAL A 75 4.88 -6.51 -1.72
CA VAL A 75 5.28 -6.97 -0.39
C VAL A 75 4.42 -8.17 -0.03
N GLU A 76 4.98 -9.36 -0.15
CA GLU A 76 4.30 -10.66 -0.07
C GLU A 76 5.30 -11.72 0.37
N ASP A 77 4.97 -12.53 1.36
CA ASP A 77 5.85 -13.58 1.86
C ASP A 77 5.70 -14.91 1.10
N ASP A 78 4.57 -15.14 0.45
CA ASP A 78 4.36 -16.28 -0.44
C ASP A 78 5.07 -16.04 -1.79
N PRO A 79 6.17 -16.78 -2.10
CA PRO A 79 6.94 -16.55 -3.31
C PRO A 79 6.16 -16.91 -4.58
N ASP A 80 5.27 -17.90 -4.52
CA ASP A 80 4.51 -18.35 -5.70
C ASP A 80 3.46 -17.28 -6.07
N LEU A 81 2.79 -16.71 -5.06
CA LEU A 81 1.87 -15.62 -5.28
C LEU A 81 2.58 -14.35 -5.73
N ALA A 82 3.72 -14.01 -5.11
CA ALA A 82 4.52 -12.86 -5.52
C ALA A 82 4.96 -13.00 -6.98
N GLN A 83 5.49 -14.17 -7.38
CA GLN A 83 5.93 -14.41 -8.75
C GLN A 83 4.76 -14.31 -9.75
N LEU A 84 3.61 -14.89 -9.42
CA LEU A 84 2.40 -14.77 -10.26
C LEU A 84 2.00 -13.30 -10.49
N VAL A 85 1.98 -12.50 -9.43
CA VAL A 85 1.66 -11.06 -9.53
C VAL A 85 2.70 -10.35 -10.38
N ILE A 86 3.99 -10.61 -10.17
CA ILE A 86 5.10 -10.02 -10.92
C ILE A 86 4.95 -10.29 -12.42
N ASP A 87 4.78 -11.55 -12.82
CA ASP A 87 4.71 -11.96 -14.24
C ASP A 87 3.58 -11.24 -14.98
N ILE A 88 2.45 -11.12 -14.31
CA ILE A 88 1.27 -10.50 -14.93
C ILE A 88 1.42 -8.99 -15.01
N PHE A 89 1.92 -8.35 -13.96
CA PHE A 89 2.15 -6.91 -14.01
C PHE A 89 3.25 -6.53 -14.99
N MET A 90 4.31 -7.33 -15.12
CA MET A 90 5.33 -7.14 -16.16
C MET A 90 4.71 -7.23 -17.56
N THR A 91 3.83 -8.21 -17.80
CA THR A 91 3.08 -8.33 -19.06
C THR A 91 2.16 -7.14 -19.30
N ALA A 92 1.62 -6.54 -18.23
CA ALA A 92 0.80 -5.33 -18.30
C ALA A 92 1.61 -4.02 -18.47
N GLY A 93 2.95 -4.13 -18.56
CA GLY A 93 3.85 -3.01 -18.85
C GLY A 93 4.43 -2.30 -17.61
N PHE A 94 4.28 -2.86 -16.42
CA PHE A 94 4.85 -2.33 -15.18
C PHE A 94 6.28 -2.84 -14.95
N GLU A 95 7.08 -2.08 -14.21
CA GLU A 95 8.32 -2.55 -13.59
C GLU A 95 8.00 -3.08 -12.20
N MET A 96 8.54 -4.28 -11.86
CA MET A 96 8.18 -4.96 -10.62
C MET A 96 9.38 -5.13 -9.70
N HIS A 97 9.16 -4.90 -8.41
CA HIS A 97 10.08 -5.18 -7.32
C HIS A 97 9.35 -6.04 -6.28
N TRP A 98 10.10 -6.84 -5.53
CA TRP A 98 9.56 -7.72 -4.51
C TRP A 98 10.31 -7.59 -3.20
N ALA A 99 9.56 -7.72 -2.11
CA ALA A 99 10.06 -7.85 -0.75
C ALA A 99 9.20 -8.87 0.00
N SER A 100 9.83 -9.86 0.63
CA SER A 100 9.15 -10.92 1.39
C SER A 100 9.14 -10.66 2.90
N ASN A 101 9.93 -9.71 3.37
CA ASN A 101 10.17 -9.45 4.78
C ASN A 101 10.55 -7.98 5.02
N ARG A 102 10.63 -7.61 6.30
CA ARG A 102 10.92 -6.25 6.75
C ARG A 102 12.26 -5.70 6.25
N ALA A 103 13.31 -6.53 6.24
CA ALA A 103 14.63 -6.11 5.79
C ALA A 103 14.63 -5.77 4.29
N GLU A 104 13.97 -6.58 3.48
CA GLU A 104 13.81 -6.33 2.05
C GLU A 104 12.94 -5.11 1.76
N ILE A 105 11.87 -4.87 2.53
CA ILE A 105 11.09 -3.63 2.44
C ILE A 105 12.01 -2.41 2.60
N ASN A 106 12.90 -2.42 3.61
CA ASN A 106 13.87 -1.35 3.84
C ASN A 106 14.76 -1.10 2.64
N VAL A 107 15.27 -2.18 2.03
CA VAL A 107 16.14 -2.09 0.85
C VAL A 107 15.37 -1.46 -0.32
N GLN A 108 14.17 -1.96 -0.60
CA GLN A 108 13.38 -1.49 -1.74
C GLN A 108 12.90 -0.04 -1.57
N MET A 109 12.54 0.37 -0.35
CA MET A 109 12.09 1.74 -0.08
C MET A 109 13.21 2.79 -0.18
N LYS A 110 14.48 2.38 0.03
CA LYS A 110 15.67 3.25 -0.13
C LYS A 110 16.21 3.27 -1.56
N ARG A 111 15.64 2.44 -2.42
CA ARG A 111 16.10 2.30 -3.81
C ARG A 111 15.93 3.59 -4.61
N GLN A 112 16.83 3.80 -5.56
CA GLN A 112 16.69 4.80 -6.62
C GLN A 112 16.79 4.09 -7.98
N PRO A 113 15.84 4.30 -8.82
CA PRO A 113 14.67 5.16 -8.71
C PRO A 113 13.60 4.65 -7.74
N ALA A 114 12.81 5.57 -7.18
CA ALA A 114 11.80 5.24 -6.19
C ALA A 114 10.59 4.53 -6.81
N VAL A 115 9.93 3.66 -6.05
CA VAL A 115 8.68 3.00 -6.48
C VAL A 115 7.51 4.00 -6.57
N ASP A 116 6.56 3.71 -7.46
CA ASP A 116 5.39 4.54 -7.71
C ASP A 116 4.15 4.08 -6.95
N LEU A 117 4.09 2.78 -6.60
CA LEU A 117 3.00 2.17 -5.86
C LEU A 117 3.49 0.95 -5.08
N VAL A 118 2.85 0.66 -3.94
CA VAL A 118 3.09 -0.54 -3.14
C VAL A 118 1.83 -1.39 -3.10
N LEU A 119 1.98 -2.67 -3.43
CA LEU A 119 1.03 -3.74 -3.10
C LEU A 119 1.52 -4.38 -1.80
N LEU A 120 0.72 -4.35 -0.74
CA LEU A 120 1.16 -4.67 0.61
C LEU A 120 0.26 -5.69 1.29
N ASP A 121 0.80 -6.87 1.63
CA ASP A 121 0.08 -7.78 2.52
C ASP A 121 0.09 -7.27 3.98
N ILE A 122 -0.97 -7.57 4.70
CA ILE A 122 -1.08 -7.29 6.15
C ILE A 122 -0.27 -8.31 6.94
N VAL A 123 -0.31 -9.58 6.53
CA VAL A 123 0.30 -10.69 7.26
C VAL A 123 1.66 -11.00 6.65
N LEU A 124 2.71 -10.61 7.34
CA LEU A 124 4.10 -10.90 6.97
C LEU A 124 4.76 -11.65 8.13
N PRO A 125 5.80 -12.45 7.90
CA PRO A 125 6.42 -13.29 8.92
C PRO A 125 7.04 -12.49 10.07
N ASP A 126 7.55 -11.30 9.80
CA ASP A 126 8.28 -10.44 10.74
C ASP A 126 7.73 -9.01 10.82
N ALA A 127 6.60 -8.74 10.17
CA ALA A 127 5.98 -7.42 10.14
C ALA A 127 4.46 -7.50 10.08
N ASN A 128 3.80 -6.41 10.48
CA ASN A 128 2.39 -6.19 10.20
C ASN A 128 2.25 -5.09 9.15
N GLY A 129 1.62 -5.40 8.01
CA GLY A 129 1.47 -4.47 6.90
C GLY A 129 0.77 -3.16 7.27
N LEU A 130 -0.16 -3.16 8.24
CA LEU A 130 -0.76 -1.92 8.73
C LEU A 130 0.25 -1.02 9.45
N GLN A 131 1.24 -1.60 10.14
CA GLN A 131 2.32 -0.83 10.74
C GLN A 131 3.25 -0.26 9.67
N VAL A 132 3.57 -1.06 8.64
CA VAL A 132 4.33 -0.60 7.47
C VAL A 132 3.63 0.57 6.79
N LEU A 133 2.32 0.45 6.54
CA LEU A 133 1.51 1.52 5.96
C LEU A 133 1.57 2.81 6.80
N ARG A 134 1.38 2.71 8.13
CA ARG A 134 1.45 3.87 9.03
C ARG A 134 2.81 4.57 8.97
N ARG A 135 3.91 3.81 8.88
CA ARG A 135 5.26 4.37 8.71
C ARG A 135 5.41 5.08 7.37
N ILE A 136 4.92 4.49 6.28
CA ILE A 136 4.89 5.13 4.96
C ILE A 136 4.14 6.47 5.06
N ARG A 137 2.99 6.51 5.71
CA ARG A 137 2.19 7.74 5.87
C ARG A 137 2.84 8.77 6.79
N GLY A 138 3.56 8.34 7.80
CA GLY A 138 4.33 9.22 8.71
C GLY A 138 5.62 9.78 8.11
N HIS A 139 6.13 9.21 7.01
CA HIS A 139 7.38 9.65 6.43
C HIS A 139 7.17 10.79 5.40
N PRO A 140 7.83 11.96 5.55
CA PRO A 140 7.56 13.14 4.70
C PRO A 140 7.66 12.89 3.20
N LYS A 141 8.64 12.09 2.76
CA LYS A 141 8.85 11.77 1.33
C LYS A 141 7.89 10.70 0.79
N LEU A 142 7.34 9.84 1.67
CA LEU A 142 6.50 8.68 1.28
C LEU A 142 5.03 8.86 1.62
N ALA A 143 4.65 9.90 2.35
CA ALA A 143 3.26 10.10 2.82
C ALA A 143 2.22 10.06 1.69
N LYS A 144 2.62 10.42 0.47
CA LYS A 144 1.77 10.42 -0.74
C LYS A 144 1.97 9.19 -1.64
N LEU A 145 2.87 8.26 -1.28
CA LEU A 145 3.09 7.04 -2.06
C LEU A 145 1.82 6.20 -2.07
N PRO A 146 1.27 5.85 -3.22
CA PRO A 146 0.09 4.99 -3.32
C PRO A 146 0.35 3.62 -2.71
N VAL A 147 -0.59 3.15 -1.85
CA VAL A 147 -0.53 1.83 -1.22
C VAL A 147 -1.87 1.13 -1.36
N ILE A 148 -1.87 -0.05 -1.95
CA ILE A 148 -3.02 -0.96 -2.00
C ILE A 148 -2.73 -2.13 -1.07
N MET A 149 -3.61 -2.35 -0.09
CA MET A 149 -3.54 -3.55 0.76
C MET A 149 -4.02 -4.76 -0.04
N MET A 150 -3.27 -5.86 0.03
CA MET A 150 -3.55 -7.12 -0.66
C MET A 150 -3.47 -8.26 0.36
N THR A 151 -4.60 -8.73 0.89
CA THR A 151 -4.57 -9.61 2.07
C THR A 151 -5.77 -10.56 2.15
N ALA A 152 -5.59 -11.68 2.89
CA ALA A 152 -6.68 -12.60 3.21
C ALA A 152 -7.69 -12.03 4.24
N LYS A 153 -7.34 -10.96 4.94
CA LYS A 153 -8.26 -10.26 5.84
C LYS A 153 -9.29 -9.48 5.04
N SER A 154 -10.55 -9.87 5.09
CA SER A 154 -11.62 -9.34 4.23
C SER A 154 -12.89 -8.94 5.00
N SER A 155 -12.84 -8.90 6.34
CA SER A 155 -13.96 -8.37 7.11
C SER A 155 -14.17 -6.88 6.84
N ALA A 156 -15.38 -6.38 7.00
CA ALA A 156 -15.66 -4.95 6.83
C ALA A 156 -14.82 -4.09 7.79
N GLU A 157 -14.52 -4.62 8.98
CA GLU A 157 -13.67 -4.00 10.00
C GLU A 157 -12.21 -3.93 9.53
N ASP A 158 -11.68 -5.02 8.93
CA ASP A 158 -10.30 -5.05 8.41
C ASP A 158 -10.13 -4.05 7.26
N VAL A 159 -11.09 -4.02 6.33
CA VAL A 159 -11.10 -3.07 5.21
C VAL A 159 -11.16 -1.64 5.73
N ALA A 160 -12.09 -1.35 6.65
CA ALA A 160 -12.23 -0.03 7.25
C ALA A 160 -10.95 0.40 7.99
N ALA A 161 -10.30 -0.52 8.72
CA ALA A 161 -9.04 -0.26 9.40
C ALA A 161 -7.89 0.05 8.43
N GLY A 162 -7.79 -0.69 7.32
CA GLY A 162 -6.80 -0.45 6.27
C GLY A 162 -6.98 0.92 5.61
N LEU A 163 -8.21 1.23 5.18
CA LEU A 163 -8.53 2.52 4.57
C LEU A 163 -8.34 3.69 5.57
N ALA A 164 -8.76 3.52 6.83
CA ALA A 164 -8.55 4.52 7.87
C ALA A 164 -7.06 4.74 8.20
N ALA A 165 -6.21 3.71 8.05
CA ALA A 165 -4.77 3.85 8.18
C ALA A 165 -4.13 4.58 6.99
N GLY A 166 -4.92 4.91 5.95
CA GLY A 166 -4.49 5.67 4.80
C GLY A 166 -4.12 4.82 3.57
N ALA A 167 -4.64 3.59 3.46
CA ALA A 167 -4.54 2.83 2.21
C ALA A 167 -5.33 3.53 1.10
N ASP A 168 -4.79 3.54 -0.11
CA ASP A 168 -5.47 4.08 -1.30
C ASP A 168 -6.42 3.05 -1.92
N GLY A 169 -6.21 1.77 -1.63
CA GLY A 169 -7.07 0.67 -2.02
C GLY A 169 -6.91 -0.54 -1.12
N TYR A 170 -7.88 -1.45 -1.23
CA TYR A 170 -7.90 -2.71 -0.48
C TYR A 170 -8.42 -3.83 -1.38
N VAL A 171 -7.68 -4.91 -1.49
CA VAL A 171 -8.00 -6.08 -2.31
C VAL A 171 -7.91 -7.33 -1.44
N SER A 172 -9.00 -8.09 -1.34
CA SER A 172 -9.02 -9.33 -0.57
C SER A 172 -8.48 -10.51 -1.39
N LYS A 173 -7.68 -11.36 -0.76
CA LYS A 173 -7.29 -12.69 -1.27
C LYS A 173 -8.44 -13.69 -0.98
N PRO A 174 -8.76 -14.63 -1.91
CA PRO A 174 -8.25 -14.72 -3.26
C PRO A 174 -8.80 -13.60 -4.15
N PHE A 175 -8.04 -13.15 -5.16
CA PHE A 175 -8.42 -12.09 -6.08
C PHE A 175 -8.27 -12.54 -7.54
N GLN A 176 -9.04 -11.90 -8.42
CA GLN A 176 -8.78 -11.98 -9.85
C GLN A 176 -7.69 -10.98 -10.23
N ILE A 177 -6.72 -11.44 -10.97
CA ILE A 177 -5.55 -10.63 -11.33
C ILE A 177 -5.93 -9.44 -12.20
N SER A 178 -6.89 -9.61 -13.12
CA SER A 178 -7.46 -8.51 -13.88
C SER A 178 -8.07 -7.41 -12.98
N GLY A 179 -8.67 -7.80 -11.85
CA GLY A 179 -9.20 -6.89 -10.84
C GLY A 179 -8.09 -6.12 -10.13
N LEU A 180 -7.00 -6.81 -9.78
CA LEU A 180 -5.83 -6.18 -9.13
C LEU A 180 -5.15 -5.18 -10.07
N VAL A 181 -4.92 -5.55 -11.34
CA VAL A 181 -4.36 -4.64 -12.35
C VAL A 181 -5.25 -3.41 -12.55
N LYS A 182 -6.57 -3.61 -12.62
CA LYS A 182 -7.53 -2.50 -12.72
C LYS A 182 -7.48 -1.60 -11.48
N ALA A 183 -7.38 -2.17 -10.29
CA ALA A 183 -7.26 -1.40 -9.04
C ALA A 183 -6.01 -0.51 -9.06
N VAL A 184 -4.86 -1.06 -9.46
CA VAL A 184 -3.61 -0.31 -9.59
C VAL A 184 -3.74 0.83 -10.59
N LYS A 185 -4.30 0.57 -11.78
CA LYS A 185 -4.51 1.61 -12.80
C LYS A 185 -5.42 2.73 -12.30
N LEU A 186 -6.52 2.40 -11.60
CA LEU A 186 -7.42 3.39 -11.01
C LEU A 186 -6.72 4.28 -9.97
N VAL A 187 -5.87 3.69 -9.12
CA VAL A 187 -5.12 4.44 -8.09
C VAL A 187 -4.06 5.33 -8.73
N LEU A 188 -3.43 4.89 -9.81
CA LEU A 188 -2.44 5.66 -10.55
C LEU A 188 -3.08 6.71 -11.50
N GLY A 189 -4.39 6.64 -11.73
CA GLY A 189 -5.07 7.49 -12.70
C GLY A 189 -4.74 7.14 -14.16
N ASP A 190 -4.40 5.87 -14.41
CA ASP A 190 -4.04 5.31 -15.73
C ASP A 190 -5.14 4.36 -16.24
N ALA A 191 -6.40 4.63 -15.92
CA ALA A 191 -7.55 3.80 -16.28
C ALA A 191 -8.25 4.31 -17.53
#